data_e9af0c4451d5c52e9b8a7ea0c54f814a
#
_entry.id   e9af0c4451d5c52e9b8a7ea0c54f814a
#
_cell.length_a   1.000
_cell.length_b   1.000
_cell.length_c   1.000
_cell.angle_alpha   90.00
_cell.angle_beta   90.00
_cell.angle_gamma   90.00
#
_symmetry.space_group_name_H-M   'P 1'
#
loop_
_entity.id
_entity.type
_entity.pdbx_description
1 polymer ?
#
loop_
_entity_poly.entity_id
_entity_poly.type
_entity_poly.pdbx_seq_one_letter_code
_entity_poly.pdbx_strand_id
1 'polypeptide(L)'
;MEMLTDFHNPVVFVSHNRDEVYRLAERIGSMESGVLSIVRDKKDFFMRPMSVEQALLVGCNNISEVKWQDKHHLLAVEWDSVFEVTDEQLEQTAMSMDSISHIGVFPQDIIISAGKTKTALAYADKNIIRIKDYKMIEELKSWEVLCKLNNDSIIYASLPRHTEANMLSKNINDELYIKNFYLLG
;
A
#
# COMPACT_ATOMS: atom_id res chain seq x y z
N MET A 1 -15.71 -25.75 -6.31
CA MET A 1 -15.10 -24.86 -7.32
C MET A 1 -15.50 -25.23 -8.76
N GLU A 2 -15.82 -26.49 -9.02
CA GLU A 2 -16.22 -26.97 -10.35
C GLU A 2 -17.57 -26.44 -10.86
N MET A 3 -18.48 -26.02 -9.98
CA MET A 3 -19.82 -25.55 -10.38
C MET A 3 -19.86 -24.25 -11.20
N LEU A 4 -18.85 -23.37 -11.05
CA LEU A 4 -18.86 -22.07 -11.76
C LEU A 4 -18.25 -22.14 -13.17
N THR A 5 -17.41 -23.14 -13.44
CA THR A 5 -16.78 -23.32 -14.75
C THR A 5 -17.74 -23.80 -15.81
N ASP A 6 -18.84 -24.47 -15.43
CA ASP A 6 -19.88 -24.97 -16.34
C ASP A 6 -21.02 -23.96 -16.57
N PHE A 7 -20.98 -22.81 -15.89
CA PHE A 7 -21.99 -21.78 -16.06
C PHE A 7 -21.63 -20.88 -17.25
N HIS A 8 -22.41 -20.93 -18.30
CA HIS A 8 -22.25 -20.14 -19.52
C HIS A 8 -22.86 -18.72 -19.40
N ASN A 9 -23.57 -18.44 -18.31
CA ASN A 9 -24.20 -17.14 -18.07
C ASN A 9 -23.38 -16.27 -17.15
N PRO A 10 -23.48 -14.92 -17.27
CA PRO A 10 -22.84 -14.00 -16.33
C PRO A 10 -23.30 -14.28 -14.89
N VAL A 11 -22.35 -14.36 -13.97
CA VAL A 11 -22.59 -14.55 -12.54
C VAL A 11 -22.14 -13.33 -11.79
N VAL A 12 -23.00 -12.82 -10.93
CA VAL A 12 -22.65 -11.75 -9.97
C VAL A 12 -22.65 -12.36 -8.57
N PHE A 13 -21.59 -12.16 -7.83
CA PHE A 13 -21.51 -12.58 -6.43
C PHE A 13 -20.97 -11.45 -5.57
N VAL A 14 -21.27 -11.48 -4.28
CA VAL A 14 -20.81 -10.51 -3.29
C VAL A 14 -20.04 -11.28 -2.23
N SER A 15 -18.83 -10.83 -1.94
CA SER A 15 -17.97 -11.40 -0.89
C SER A 15 -17.09 -10.34 -0.28
N HIS A 16 -16.74 -10.51 0.99
CA HIS A 16 -15.71 -9.72 1.69
C HIS A 16 -14.37 -10.48 1.77
N ASN A 17 -14.31 -11.70 1.24
CA ASN A 17 -13.09 -12.50 1.21
C ASN A 17 -12.27 -12.17 -0.05
N ARG A 18 -11.14 -11.47 0.15
CA ARG A 18 -10.24 -11.03 -0.94
C ARG A 18 -9.74 -12.17 -1.81
N ASP A 19 -9.34 -13.28 -1.18
CA ASP A 19 -8.79 -14.44 -1.89
C ASP A 19 -9.83 -15.12 -2.76
N GLU A 20 -11.06 -15.21 -2.27
CA GLU A 20 -12.18 -15.74 -3.02
C GLU A 20 -12.52 -14.86 -4.22
N VAL A 21 -12.65 -13.55 -3.98
CA VAL A 21 -12.91 -12.57 -5.05
C VAL A 21 -11.81 -12.60 -6.10
N TYR A 22 -10.53 -12.61 -5.69
CA TYR A 22 -9.42 -12.66 -6.64
C TYR A 22 -9.40 -13.92 -7.49
N ARG A 23 -9.79 -15.07 -6.92
CA ARG A 23 -9.83 -16.36 -7.66
C ARG A 23 -11.00 -16.46 -8.64
N LEU A 24 -12.16 -15.97 -8.25
CA LEU A 24 -13.42 -16.23 -8.98
C LEU A 24 -13.83 -15.10 -9.91
N ALA A 25 -13.56 -13.84 -9.55
CA ALA A 25 -14.00 -12.71 -10.34
C ALA A 25 -13.06 -12.44 -11.53
N GLU A 26 -13.62 -11.97 -12.62
CA GLU A 26 -12.89 -11.34 -13.73
C GLU A 26 -12.88 -9.82 -13.58
N ARG A 27 -14.02 -9.28 -13.14
CA ARG A 27 -14.23 -7.85 -12.91
C ARG A 27 -14.76 -7.61 -11.52
N ILE A 28 -14.35 -6.50 -10.90
CA ILE A 28 -14.65 -6.17 -9.50
C ILE A 28 -15.08 -4.70 -9.39
N GLY A 29 -16.09 -4.47 -8.57
CA GLY A 29 -16.45 -3.16 -8.04
C GLY A 29 -16.61 -3.27 -6.53
N SER A 30 -16.21 -2.26 -5.78
CA SER A 30 -16.49 -2.14 -4.35
C SER A 30 -17.86 -1.50 -4.15
N MET A 31 -18.57 -1.91 -3.10
CA MET A 31 -19.80 -1.25 -2.67
C MET A 31 -19.53 -0.49 -1.37
N GLU A 32 -19.80 0.79 -1.40
CA GLU A 32 -19.55 1.69 -0.29
C GLU A 32 -20.77 2.57 -0.06
N SER A 33 -21.29 2.57 1.16
CA SER A 33 -22.50 3.34 1.54
C SER A 33 -23.67 3.18 0.57
N GLY A 34 -23.82 1.96 -0.01
CA GLY A 34 -24.86 1.63 -0.98
C GLY A 34 -24.58 2.06 -2.43
N VAL A 35 -23.39 2.63 -2.69
CA VAL A 35 -22.96 3.02 -4.03
C VAL A 35 -21.92 2.03 -4.56
N LEU A 36 -22.14 1.54 -5.79
CA LEU A 36 -21.18 0.67 -6.47
C LEU A 36 -20.12 1.54 -7.17
N SER A 37 -18.84 1.27 -6.90
CA SER A 37 -17.73 1.89 -7.62
C SER A 37 -17.70 1.47 -9.10
N ILE A 38 -16.88 2.14 -9.89
CA ILE A 38 -16.64 1.73 -11.28
C ILE A 38 -16.08 0.29 -11.29
N VAL A 39 -16.75 -0.59 -12.05
CA VAL A 39 -16.35 -2.00 -12.19
C VAL A 39 -15.15 -2.10 -13.13
N ARG A 40 -14.03 -2.63 -12.62
CA ARG A 40 -12.75 -2.74 -13.31
C ARG A 40 -12.28 -4.18 -13.44
N ASP A 41 -11.25 -4.42 -14.25
CA ASP A 41 -10.52 -5.69 -14.24
C ASP A 41 -9.96 -5.98 -12.83
N LYS A 42 -9.97 -7.25 -12.43
CA LYS A 42 -9.54 -7.65 -11.09
C LYS A 42 -8.09 -7.27 -10.77
N LYS A 43 -7.18 -7.41 -11.74
CA LYS A 43 -5.77 -7.06 -11.50
C LYS A 43 -5.62 -5.57 -11.28
N ASP A 44 -6.30 -4.78 -12.11
CA ASP A 44 -6.29 -3.33 -11.95
C ASP A 44 -6.91 -2.90 -10.61
N PHE A 45 -8.02 -3.50 -10.21
CA PHE A 45 -8.66 -3.22 -8.92
C PHE A 45 -7.74 -3.50 -7.73
N PHE A 46 -7.06 -4.66 -7.71
CA PHE A 46 -6.17 -5.06 -6.61
C PHE A 46 -4.84 -4.33 -6.60
N MET A 47 -4.33 -3.93 -7.77
CA MET A 47 -3.01 -3.30 -7.89
C MET A 47 -3.06 -1.77 -7.86
N ARG A 48 -4.23 -1.17 -8.10
CA ARG A 48 -4.42 0.29 -8.19
C ARG A 48 -5.72 0.70 -7.49
N PRO A 49 -5.79 0.66 -6.17
CA PRO A 49 -6.95 1.20 -5.45
C PRO A 49 -7.10 2.69 -5.74
N MET A 50 -8.34 3.16 -5.82
CA MET A 50 -8.65 4.56 -6.15
C MET A 50 -9.27 5.32 -4.97
N SER A 51 -9.72 4.61 -3.92
CA SER A 51 -10.24 5.22 -2.70
C SER A 51 -9.62 4.56 -1.47
N VAL A 52 -9.74 5.20 -0.33
CA VAL A 52 -9.29 4.67 0.98
C VAL A 52 -9.94 3.32 1.25
N GLU A 53 -11.23 3.18 0.99
CA GLU A 53 -11.97 1.93 1.22
C GLU A 53 -11.48 0.81 0.31
N GLN A 54 -11.24 1.10 -0.97
CA GLN A 54 -10.66 0.13 -1.88
C GLN A 54 -9.26 -0.29 -1.43
N ALA A 55 -8.43 0.67 -1.01
CA ALA A 55 -7.09 0.41 -0.50
C ALA A 55 -7.14 -0.55 0.70
N LEU A 56 -8.01 -0.30 1.68
CA LEU A 56 -8.21 -1.18 2.83
C LEU A 56 -8.71 -2.57 2.41
N LEU A 57 -9.67 -2.64 1.49
CA LEU A 57 -10.20 -3.90 0.96
C LEU A 57 -9.11 -4.76 0.31
N VAL A 58 -8.15 -4.17 -0.39
CA VAL A 58 -7.07 -4.93 -1.04
C VAL A 58 -5.85 -5.14 -0.15
N GLY A 59 -5.84 -4.61 1.08
CA GLY A 59 -4.78 -4.81 2.08
C GLY A 59 -3.69 -3.75 2.07
N CYS A 60 -3.95 -2.60 1.48
CA CYS A 60 -3.13 -1.40 1.63
C CYS A 60 -3.51 -0.72 2.96
N ASN A 61 -2.87 -1.14 4.06
CA ASN A 61 -3.25 -0.71 5.40
C ASN A 61 -2.50 0.54 5.90
N ASN A 62 -1.42 0.92 5.21
CA ASN A 62 -0.72 2.17 5.53
C ASN A 62 -1.34 3.27 4.70
N ILE A 63 -2.12 4.12 5.34
CA ILE A 63 -2.83 5.23 4.70
C ILE A 63 -2.53 6.50 5.49
N SER A 64 -2.30 7.60 4.78
CA SER A 64 -2.07 8.91 5.36
C SER A 64 -2.87 9.96 4.58
N GLU A 65 -3.46 10.93 5.29
CA GLU A 65 -3.94 12.15 4.66
C GLU A 65 -2.79 12.88 3.96
N VAL A 66 -3.10 13.63 2.91
CA VAL A 66 -2.09 14.41 2.20
C VAL A 66 -2.40 15.90 2.21
N LYS A 67 -1.32 16.69 2.24
CA LYS A 67 -1.36 18.12 1.98
C LYS A 67 -0.38 18.43 0.86
N TRP A 68 -0.88 18.87 -0.27
CA TRP A 68 -0.06 19.31 -1.39
C TRP A 68 0.75 20.54 -1.01
N GLN A 69 2.06 20.49 -1.23
CA GLN A 69 2.98 21.62 -1.08
C GLN A 69 3.15 22.35 -2.43
N ASP A 70 3.23 21.57 -3.49
CA ASP A 70 3.24 22.02 -4.88
C ASP A 70 2.73 20.90 -5.81
N LYS A 71 2.89 21.05 -7.14
CA LYS A 71 2.43 20.05 -8.13
C LYS A 71 3.06 18.67 -7.96
N HIS A 72 4.29 18.60 -7.43
CA HIS A 72 5.08 17.38 -7.38
C HIS A 72 5.42 16.93 -5.96
N HIS A 73 5.05 17.70 -4.94
CA HIS A 73 5.35 17.37 -3.55
C HIS A 73 4.10 17.39 -2.71
N LEU A 74 3.89 16.32 -1.96
CA LEU A 74 2.84 16.22 -0.96
C LEU A 74 3.43 15.81 0.39
N LEU A 75 2.87 16.35 1.46
CA LEU A 75 3.13 15.93 2.83
C LEU A 75 2.13 14.82 3.20
N ALA A 76 2.63 13.63 3.53
CA ALA A 76 1.87 12.59 4.19
C ALA A 76 1.79 12.92 5.69
N VAL A 77 0.61 13.34 6.15
CA VAL A 77 0.42 13.99 7.46
C VAL A 77 0.74 13.05 8.61
N GLU A 78 0.19 11.82 8.59
CA GLU A 78 0.40 10.83 9.65
C GLU A 78 1.85 10.32 9.68
N TRP A 79 2.58 10.45 8.58
CA TRP A 79 3.97 9.96 8.50
C TRP A 79 5.00 11.07 8.64
N ASP A 80 4.55 12.33 8.71
CA ASP A 80 5.41 13.53 8.78
C ASP A 80 6.54 13.49 7.74
N SER A 81 6.18 13.11 6.51
CA SER A 81 7.15 12.86 5.44
C SER A 81 6.65 13.40 4.11
N VAL A 82 7.57 14.01 3.38
CA VAL A 82 7.27 14.57 2.05
C VAL A 82 7.53 13.52 0.98
N PHE A 83 6.58 13.38 0.07
CA PHE A 83 6.64 12.46 -1.07
C PHE A 83 6.74 13.24 -2.37
N GLU A 84 7.63 12.81 -3.24
CA GLU A 84 7.72 13.29 -4.61
C GLU A 84 6.77 12.49 -5.51
N VAL A 85 5.93 13.20 -6.27
CA VAL A 85 4.95 12.64 -7.19
C VAL A 85 5.34 13.01 -8.61
N THR A 86 5.44 12.03 -9.48
CA THR A 86 5.77 12.22 -10.90
C THR A 86 4.51 12.54 -11.74
N ASP A 87 4.69 13.20 -12.88
CA ASP A 87 3.59 13.42 -13.82
C ASP A 87 2.96 12.08 -14.26
N GLU A 88 3.75 11.03 -14.45
CA GLU A 88 3.26 9.70 -14.80
C GLU A 88 2.33 9.12 -13.71
N GLN A 89 2.66 9.30 -12.43
CA GLN A 89 1.80 8.87 -11.33
C GLN A 89 0.49 9.66 -11.30
N LEU A 90 0.51 10.97 -11.56
CA LEU A 90 -0.70 11.78 -11.65
C LEU A 90 -1.59 11.34 -12.82
N GLU A 91 -1.02 11.09 -13.99
CA GLU A 91 -1.75 10.60 -15.16
C GLU A 91 -2.37 9.22 -14.92
N GLN A 92 -1.67 8.33 -14.22
CA GLN A 92 -2.15 6.97 -13.91
C GLN A 92 -3.34 6.95 -12.95
N THR A 93 -3.50 7.95 -12.07
CA THR A 93 -4.65 7.99 -11.15
C THR A 93 -5.95 8.34 -11.85
N ALA A 94 -5.90 9.05 -12.99
CA ALA A 94 -7.04 9.66 -13.65
C ALA A 94 -7.88 10.58 -12.74
N MET A 95 -7.31 11.05 -11.64
CA MET A 95 -7.93 11.95 -10.66
C MET A 95 -7.33 13.36 -10.79
N SER A 96 -8.12 14.39 -10.47
CA SER A 96 -7.58 15.74 -10.29
C SER A 96 -6.81 15.82 -8.96
N MET A 97 -5.80 16.71 -8.87
CA MET A 97 -5.05 16.91 -7.62
C MET A 97 -5.97 17.25 -6.45
N ASP A 98 -7.01 18.05 -6.69
CA ASP A 98 -7.96 18.47 -5.65
C ASP A 98 -8.81 17.31 -5.12
N SER A 99 -8.94 16.22 -5.88
CA SER A 99 -9.67 15.03 -5.45
C SER A 99 -8.79 14.01 -4.72
N ILE A 100 -7.47 14.18 -4.76
CA ILE A 100 -6.54 13.32 -4.04
C ILE A 100 -6.43 13.80 -2.60
N SER A 101 -6.94 13.01 -1.67
CA SER A 101 -7.00 13.32 -0.24
C SER A 101 -6.06 12.46 0.62
N HIS A 102 -5.64 11.31 0.11
CA HIS A 102 -4.80 10.37 0.84
C HIS A 102 -3.71 9.76 -0.04
N ILE A 103 -2.71 9.19 0.64
CA ILE A 103 -1.68 8.33 0.06
C ILE A 103 -1.75 6.96 0.75
N GLY A 104 -1.61 5.89 -0.03
CA GLY A 104 -1.58 4.53 0.46
C GLY A 104 -0.29 3.80 0.09
N VAL A 105 0.23 2.97 1.00
CA VAL A 105 1.42 2.13 0.78
C VAL A 105 1.12 0.70 1.23
N PHE A 106 1.33 -0.26 0.33
CA PHE A 106 1.24 -1.67 0.72
C PHE A 106 2.40 -2.07 1.63
N PRO A 107 2.17 -2.93 2.64
CA PRO A 107 3.24 -3.38 3.54
C PRO A 107 4.45 -4.01 2.84
N GLN A 108 4.26 -4.69 1.72
CA GLN A 108 5.32 -5.30 0.92
C GLN A 108 6.09 -4.30 0.03
N ASP A 109 5.60 -3.09 -0.15
CA ASP A 109 6.27 -2.02 -0.88
C ASP A 109 7.17 -1.16 0.04
N ILE A 110 7.26 -1.51 1.31
CA ILE A 110 8.14 -0.88 2.28
C ILE A 110 9.42 -1.70 2.40
N ILE A 111 10.54 -1.04 2.15
CA ILE A 111 11.87 -1.60 2.31
C ILE A 111 12.48 -1.06 3.61
N ILE A 112 12.78 -1.96 4.53
CA ILE A 112 13.48 -1.64 5.77
C ILE A 112 14.97 -1.86 5.52
N SER A 113 15.78 -0.85 5.78
CA SER A 113 17.22 -0.96 5.61
C SER A 113 17.96 -0.69 6.92
N ALA A 114 18.69 -1.70 7.38
CA ALA A 114 19.69 -1.54 8.43
C ALA A 114 21.00 -1.04 7.81
N GLY A 115 21.12 0.27 7.64
CA GLY A 115 22.31 0.89 7.06
C GLY A 115 22.29 0.97 5.51
N LYS A 116 23.39 1.47 4.92
CA LYS A 116 23.50 1.68 3.46
C LYS A 116 23.69 0.36 2.71
N THR A 117 22.63 -0.42 2.53
CA THR A 117 22.64 -1.59 1.65
C THR A 117 22.54 -1.15 0.19
N LYS A 118 23.00 -2.01 -0.76
CA LYS A 118 22.84 -1.74 -2.21
C LYS A 118 21.37 -1.51 -2.58
N THR A 119 20.45 -2.21 -1.93
CA THR A 119 19.01 -2.06 -2.14
C THR A 119 18.52 -0.70 -1.63
N ALA A 120 18.94 -0.27 -0.44
CA ALA A 120 18.63 1.04 0.09
C ALA A 120 19.16 2.17 -0.80
N LEU A 121 20.38 2.02 -1.33
CA LEU A 121 20.97 3.01 -2.24
C LEU A 121 20.20 3.16 -3.56
N ALA A 122 19.56 2.10 -4.05
CA ALA A 122 18.71 2.17 -5.24
C ALA A 122 17.42 2.99 -5.05
N TYR A 123 17.04 3.24 -3.79
CA TYR A 123 15.85 4.02 -3.41
C TYR A 123 16.19 5.23 -2.55
N ALA A 124 17.49 5.51 -2.31
CA ALA A 124 17.96 6.53 -1.38
C ALA A 124 17.56 7.97 -1.74
N ASP A 125 17.27 8.23 -3.01
CA ASP A 125 16.83 9.54 -3.51
C ASP A 125 15.30 9.65 -3.60
N LYS A 126 14.58 8.66 -3.04
CA LYS A 126 13.11 8.59 -3.10
C LYS A 126 12.50 8.70 -1.72
N ASN A 127 11.19 8.60 -1.69
CA ASN A 127 10.33 8.79 -0.51
C ASN A 127 10.78 7.99 0.71
N ILE A 128 11.25 8.67 1.73
CA ILE A 128 11.84 8.10 2.95
C ILE A 128 10.98 8.47 4.15
N ILE A 129 10.72 7.49 5.01
CA ILE A 129 10.07 7.70 6.31
C ILE A 129 11.04 7.28 7.41
N ARG A 130 11.21 8.14 8.41
CA ARG A 130 12.09 7.86 9.55
C ARG A 130 11.33 7.21 10.68
N ILE A 131 11.88 6.11 11.21
CA ILE A 131 11.31 5.38 12.33
C ILE A 131 12.11 5.60 13.62
N LYS A 132 11.39 5.54 14.74
CA LYS A 132 11.93 5.65 16.10
C LYS A 132 12.22 4.29 16.69
N ASP A 133 11.34 3.33 16.41
CA ASP A 133 11.38 1.97 16.97
C ASP A 133 10.60 1.01 16.07
N TYR A 134 10.81 -0.29 16.24
CA TYR A 134 10.04 -1.29 15.54
C TYR A 134 9.84 -2.56 16.37
N LYS A 135 8.81 -3.31 16.03
CA LYS A 135 8.52 -4.64 16.57
C LYS A 135 8.27 -5.62 15.44
N MET A 136 8.95 -6.75 15.48
CA MET A 136 8.73 -7.85 14.54
C MET A 136 7.74 -8.86 15.12
N ILE A 137 6.81 -9.29 14.29
CA ILE A 137 5.84 -10.35 14.59
C ILE A 137 6.01 -11.44 13.53
N GLU A 138 6.25 -12.67 14.00
CA GLU A 138 6.38 -13.82 13.11
C GLU A 138 5.00 -14.28 12.65
N GLU A 139 4.79 -14.30 11.35
CA GLU A 139 3.61 -14.83 10.69
C GLU A 139 3.93 -16.13 9.95
N LEU A 140 2.92 -16.87 9.52
CA LEU A 140 3.11 -18.17 8.87
C LEU A 140 3.98 -18.08 7.60
N LYS A 141 3.85 -17.02 6.83
CA LYS A 141 4.51 -16.86 5.52
C LYS A 141 5.46 -15.65 5.44
N SER A 142 5.44 -14.78 6.42
CA SER A 142 6.15 -13.50 6.42
C SER A 142 6.54 -13.08 7.84
N TRP A 143 7.31 -12.02 7.93
CA TRP A 143 7.42 -11.20 9.12
C TRP A 143 6.57 -9.95 8.93
N GLU A 144 5.72 -9.63 9.88
CA GLU A 144 5.09 -8.32 9.99
C GLU A 144 5.97 -7.45 10.89
N VAL A 145 6.28 -6.24 10.41
CA VAL A 145 7.11 -5.29 11.14
C VAL A 145 6.29 -4.04 11.43
N LEU A 146 6.02 -3.80 12.69
CA LEU A 146 5.36 -2.59 13.18
C LEU A 146 6.43 -1.52 13.40
N CYS A 147 6.49 -0.53 12.54
CA CYS A 147 7.45 0.56 12.61
C CYS A 147 6.79 1.77 13.27
N LYS A 148 7.32 2.18 14.42
CA LYS A 148 6.85 3.36 15.16
C LYS A 148 7.59 4.59 14.69
N LEU A 149 6.86 5.64 14.30
CA LEU A 149 7.40 6.90 13.85
C LEU A 149 7.68 7.86 15.02
N ASN A 150 8.35 8.98 14.75
CA ASN A 150 8.68 9.97 15.77
C ASN A 150 7.45 10.63 16.41
N ASN A 151 6.36 10.74 15.68
CA ASN A 151 5.07 11.25 16.13
C ASN A 151 4.13 10.18 16.73
N ASP A 152 4.69 9.00 17.05
CA ASP A 152 3.99 7.83 17.58
C ASP A 152 3.00 7.13 16.61
N SER A 153 2.89 7.57 15.36
CA SER A 153 2.15 6.85 14.32
C SER A 153 2.84 5.51 14.00
N ILE A 154 2.08 4.56 13.46
CA ILE A 154 2.57 3.21 13.12
C ILE A 154 2.43 2.98 11.63
N ILE A 155 3.47 2.43 11.04
CA ILE A 155 3.49 1.90 9.68
C ILE A 155 3.80 0.40 9.74
N TYR A 156 3.09 -0.38 8.92
CA TYR A 156 3.26 -1.83 8.81
C TYR A 156 4.07 -2.17 7.57
N ALA A 157 5.17 -2.89 7.76
CA ALA A 157 5.92 -3.49 6.65
C ALA A 157 5.80 -5.01 6.68
N SER A 158 5.90 -5.65 5.53
CA SER A 158 5.90 -7.10 5.41
C SER A 158 7.20 -7.57 4.74
N LEU A 159 7.92 -8.46 5.43
CA LEU A 159 9.16 -9.03 4.93
C LEU A 159 8.98 -10.52 4.64
N PRO A 160 9.61 -11.06 3.58
CA PRO A 160 9.61 -12.48 3.33
C PRO A 160 10.19 -13.28 4.50
N ARG A 161 9.68 -14.48 4.78
CA ARG A 161 10.07 -15.29 5.93
C ARG A 161 11.57 -15.67 5.94
N HIS A 162 12.20 -15.78 4.78
CA HIS A 162 13.63 -16.07 4.67
C HIS A 162 14.54 -14.86 4.96
N THR A 163 13.96 -13.69 5.25
CA THR A 163 14.71 -12.53 5.70
C THR A 163 15.27 -12.84 7.09
N GLU A 164 16.60 -12.82 7.24
CA GLU A 164 17.24 -13.07 8.53
C GLU A 164 16.85 -11.95 9.50
N ALA A 165 16.22 -12.30 10.61
CA ALA A 165 15.84 -11.35 11.67
C ALA A 165 17.04 -10.55 12.22
N ASN A 166 18.27 -11.10 12.07
CA ASN A 166 19.52 -10.45 12.44
C ASN A 166 19.93 -9.30 11.50
N MET A 167 19.31 -9.16 10.32
CA MET A 167 19.58 -8.03 9.42
C MET A 167 19.06 -6.70 9.96
N LEU A 168 18.08 -6.75 10.86
CA LEU A 168 17.58 -5.57 11.56
C LEU A 168 18.40 -5.41 12.85
N SER A 169 19.59 -4.85 12.74
CA SER A 169 20.52 -4.71 13.87
C SER A 169 20.07 -3.60 14.82
N LYS A 170 20.48 -3.71 16.09
CA LYS A 170 20.09 -2.86 17.25
C LYS A 170 20.48 -1.36 17.17
N ASN A 171 21.07 -0.90 16.08
CA ASN A 171 21.48 0.50 15.92
C ASN A 171 20.63 1.16 14.82
N ILE A 172 19.47 1.63 15.22
CA ILE A 172 18.45 2.12 14.32
C ILE A 172 18.54 3.64 14.18
N ASN A 173 19.22 4.09 13.13
CA ASN A 173 18.78 5.24 12.36
C ASN A 173 18.00 4.71 11.17
N ASP A 174 16.97 3.89 11.43
CA ASP A 174 16.36 3.12 10.37
C ASP A 174 15.41 4.00 9.58
N GLU A 175 15.67 4.02 8.32
CA GLU A 175 14.85 4.67 7.32
C GLU A 175 14.03 3.60 6.60
N LEU A 176 12.75 3.87 6.41
CA LEU A 176 11.88 3.11 5.52
C LEU A 176 11.95 3.75 4.15
N TYR A 177 12.22 2.94 3.14
CA TYR A 177 12.21 3.38 1.74
C TYR A 177 10.92 2.88 1.10
N ILE A 178 10.17 3.80 0.52
CA ILE A 178 8.90 3.47 -0.12
C ILE A 178 9.16 3.18 -1.59
N LYS A 179 8.91 1.93 -1.98
CA LYS A 179 9.07 1.47 -3.37
C LYS A 179 7.95 1.97 -4.27
N ASN A 180 6.71 1.78 -3.84
CA ASN A 180 5.51 2.23 -4.54
C ASN A 180 4.52 2.82 -3.54
N PHE A 181 3.77 3.81 -3.98
CA PHE A 181 2.64 4.37 -3.26
C PHE A 181 1.50 4.70 -4.22
N TYR A 182 0.31 4.90 -3.66
CA TYR A 182 -0.93 5.09 -4.42
C TYR A 182 -1.62 6.35 -3.94
N LEU A 183 -2.05 7.19 -4.89
CA LEU A 183 -2.83 8.39 -4.62
C LEU A 183 -4.30 7.98 -4.57
N LEU A 184 -5.01 8.40 -3.51
CA LEU A 184 -6.38 7.98 -3.19
C LEU A 184 -7.28 9.22 -3.07
N GLY A 185 -8.48 9.14 -3.65
CA GLY A 185 -9.52 10.14 -3.55
C GLY A 185 -10.58 9.85 -2.49
#